data_3c835933ee5479d5b21d4dd793335b2d
#
_entry.id   3c835933ee5479d5b21d4dd793335b2d
#
_cell.length_a   1.000
_cell.length_b   1.000
_cell.length_c   1.000
_cell.angle_alpha   90.00
_cell.angle_beta   90.00
_cell.angle_gamma   90.00
#
_symmetry.space_group_name_H-M   'P 1'
#
loop_
_entity.id
_entity.type
_entity.pdbx_description
1 polymer ?
#
loop_
_entity_poly.entity_id
_entity_poly.type
_entity_poly.pdbx_seq_one_letter_code
_entity_poly.pdbx_strand_id
1 'polypeptide(L)'
;MLSNAGFVLVGLLGLGFLGHAARSPGPFREPAERWPYAVFFAGLLLTGLGSAYYHWAPGDARLAWDRLPLAITLMGLLDAVVAERVGLRVALRLLGPMVALAAASVGYWALTEQRGAGDLRPYALVQFYPLLAIPLMLWLLPARYTGSAGLLAAAGVYALAKVPELADAWVFSTARVVSGHTVKHLLAALAGYSVLSMLRHRRAV
;
A
#
# COMPACT_ATOMS: atom_id res chain seq x y z
N MET A 1 -7.86 -1.89 -17.09
CA MET A 1 -8.82 -1.10 -16.27
C MET A 1 -9.58 -1.96 -15.26
N LEU A 2 -10.13 -3.13 -15.62
CA LEU A 2 -10.87 -4.00 -14.68
C LEU A 2 -10.02 -4.49 -13.49
N SER A 3 -8.71 -4.68 -13.67
CA SER A 3 -7.79 -5.08 -12.58
C SER A 3 -7.72 -4.08 -11.42
N ASN A 4 -8.07 -2.81 -11.66
CA ASN A 4 -8.14 -1.78 -10.61
C ASN A 4 -9.30 -2.00 -9.63
N ALA A 5 -10.34 -2.74 -10.03
CA ALA A 5 -11.47 -3.08 -9.16
C ALA A 5 -11.03 -3.85 -7.90
N GLY A 6 -9.93 -4.64 -8.00
CA GLY A 6 -9.35 -5.33 -6.85
C GLY A 6 -8.93 -4.39 -5.74
N PHE A 7 -8.27 -3.28 -6.07
CA PHE A 7 -7.87 -2.25 -5.09
C PHE A 7 -9.08 -1.58 -4.44
N VAL A 8 -10.08 -1.20 -5.27
CA VAL A 8 -11.32 -0.58 -4.78
C VAL A 8 -12.03 -1.51 -3.81
N LEU A 9 -12.20 -2.78 -4.19
CA LEU A 9 -12.88 -3.77 -3.38
C LEU A 9 -12.16 -3.98 -2.03
N VAL A 10 -10.84 -4.22 -2.06
CA VAL A 10 -10.07 -4.44 -0.83
C VAL A 10 -10.05 -3.19 0.05
N GLY A 11 -9.93 -2.00 -0.54
CA GLY A 11 -10.00 -0.73 0.19
C GLY A 11 -11.33 -0.56 0.90
N LEU A 12 -12.46 -0.77 0.21
CA LEU A 12 -13.81 -0.68 0.79
C LEU A 12 -14.04 -1.73 1.87
N LEU A 13 -13.65 -2.99 1.63
CA LEU A 13 -13.77 -4.06 2.62
C LEU A 13 -12.94 -3.78 3.88
N GLY A 14 -11.72 -3.22 3.71
CA GLY A 14 -10.86 -2.83 4.81
C GLY A 14 -11.43 -1.69 5.63
N LEU A 15 -11.88 -0.62 4.98
CA LEU A 15 -12.52 0.52 5.67
C LEU A 15 -13.81 0.10 6.39
N GLY A 16 -14.63 -0.74 5.74
CA GLY A 16 -15.84 -1.30 6.35
C GLY A 16 -15.51 -2.14 7.59
N PHE A 17 -14.48 -2.99 7.52
CA PHE A 17 -14.00 -3.76 8.66
C PHE A 17 -13.53 -2.86 9.81
N LEU A 18 -12.75 -1.83 9.54
CA LEU A 18 -12.30 -0.88 10.57
C LEU A 18 -13.45 -0.10 11.21
N GLY A 19 -14.47 0.26 10.41
CA GLY A 19 -15.68 0.91 10.89
C GLY A 19 -16.52 0.01 11.81
N HIS A 20 -16.60 -1.30 11.50
CA HIS A 20 -17.25 -2.29 12.36
C HIS A 20 -16.45 -2.53 13.65
N ALA A 21 -15.15 -2.72 13.53
CA ALA A 21 -14.24 -2.91 14.67
C ALA A 21 -14.18 -1.69 15.62
N ALA A 22 -14.65 -0.53 15.18
CA ALA A 22 -14.79 0.65 16.04
C ALA A 22 -15.96 0.57 17.03
N ARG A 23 -16.94 -0.30 16.74
CA ARG A 23 -18.19 -0.44 17.51
C ARG A 23 -18.23 -1.65 18.41
N SER A 24 -17.26 -2.55 18.32
CA SER A 24 -17.21 -3.81 19.07
C SER A 24 -15.78 -4.06 19.56
N PRO A 25 -15.57 -4.90 20.61
CA PRO A 25 -14.23 -5.37 20.96
C PRO A 25 -13.58 -5.99 19.69
N GLY A 26 -12.64 -5.26 19.13
CA GLY A 26 -12.04 -5.60 17.84
C GLY A 26 -10.62 -6.16 17.99
N PRO A 27 -9.91 -6.38 16.89
CA PRO A 27 -8.55 -6.91 16.88
C PRO A 27 -7.49 -5.88 17.29
N PHE A 28 -7.90 -4.78 17.93
CA PHE A 28 -7.02 -3.69 18.38
C PHE A 28 -7.02 -3.59 19.91
N ARG A 29 -5.84 -3.46 20.52
CA ARG A 29 -5.72 -3.18 21.95
C ARG A 29 -6.19 -1.76 22.29
N GLU A 30 -5.85 -0.82 21.42
CA GLU A 30 -6.24 0.58 21.53
C GLU A 30 -7.00 1.01 20.25
N PRO A 31 -8.14 1.73 20.41
CA PRO A 31 -8.94 2.16 19.25
C PRO A 31 -8.15 2.99 18.22
N ALA A 32 -7.12 3.72 18.67
CA ALA A 32 -6.33 4.57 17.78
C ALA A 32 -5.38 3.79 16.86
N GLU A 33 -5.07 2.50 17.13
CA GLU A 33 -4.26 1.65 16.26
C GLU A 33 -4.88 1.45 14.87
N ARG A 34 -6.19 1.71 14.72
CA ARG A 34 -6.88 1.63 13.42
C ARG A 34 -6.48 2.73 12.44
N TRP A 35 -5.96 3.89 12.90
CA TRP A 35 -5.73 5.02 12.03
C TRP A 35 -4.69 4.79 10.92
N PRO A 36 -3.51 4.20 11.19
CA PRO A 36 -2.59 3.83 10.12
C PRO A 36 -3.20 2.86 9.10
N TYR A 37 -4.00 1.90 9.56
CA TYR A 37 -4.72 0.99 8.66
C TYR A 37 -5.84 1.69 7.88
N ALA A 38 -6.48 2.71 8.45
CA ALA A 38 -7.46 3.52 7.72
C ALA A 38 -6.78 4.29 6.57
N VAL A 39 -5.60 4.85 6.80
CA VAL A 39 -4.78 5.48 5.76
C VAL A 39 -4.37 4.45 4.69
N PHE A 40 -3.95 3.26 5.09
CA PHE A 40 -3.62 2.17 4.17
C PHE A 40 -4.79 1.77 3.26
N PHE A 41 -5.97 1.48 3.83
CA PHE A 41 -7.13 1.05 3.03
C PHE A 41 -7.76 2.18 2.23
N ALA A 42 -7.77 3.41 2.75
CA ALA A 42 -8.17 4.59 1.97
C ALA A 42 -7.22 4.83 0.80
N GLY A 43 -5.92 4.69 1.02
CA GLY A 43 -4.90 4.75 -0.01
C GLY A 43 -5.11 3.68 -1.09
N LEU A 44 -5.41 2.42 -0.71
CA LEU A 44 -5.74 1.35 -1.67
C LEU A 44 -6.97 1.69 -2.51
N LEU A 45 -8.06 2.15 -1.89
CA LEU A 45 -9.26 2.58 -2.61
C LEU A 45 -8.92 3.67 -3.63
N LEU A 46 -8.19 4.70 -3.19
CA LEU A 46 -7.78 5.80 -4.05
C LEU A 46 -6.77 5.36 -5.13
N THR A 47 -5.91 4.36 -4.85
CA THR A 47 -5.02 3.76 -5.86
C THR A 47 -5.83 3.15 -7.00
N GLY A 48 -6.90 2.42 -6.68
CA GLY A 48 -7.78 1.86 -7.71
C GLY A 48 -8.43 2.92 -8.60
N LEU A 49 -8.88 4.03 -8.00
CA LEU A 49 -9.49 5.16 -8.72
C LEU A 49 -8.44 5.95 -9.52
N GLY A 50 -7.31 6.30 -8.91
CA GLY A 50 -6.23 7.06 -9.54
C GLY A 50 -5.61 6.30 -10.71
N SER A 51 -5.39 4.99 -10.55
CA SER A 51 -4.90 4.13 -11.61
C SER A 51 -5.91 4.01 -12.76
N ALA A 52 -7.20 3.88 -12.47
CA ALA A 52 -8.24 3.88 -13.50
C ALA A 52 -8.27 5.22 -14.27
N TYR A 53 -8.10 6.34 -13.57
CA TYR A 53 -8.03 7.68 -14.17
C TYR A 53 -6.80 7.85 -15.07
N TYR A 54 -5.64 7.35 -14.63
CA TYR A 54 -4.43 7.34 -15.46
C TYR A 54 -4.62 6.51 -16.73
N HIS A 55 -5.14 5.29 -16.60
CA HIS A 55 -5.31 4.38 -17.73
C HIS A 55 -6.40 4.81 -18.73
N TRP A 56 -7.31 5.68 -18.33
CA TRP A 56 -8.30 6.23 -19.26
C TRP A 56 -7.64 7.10 -20.35
N ALA A 57 -6.70 7.97 -19.97
CA ALA A 57 -5.92 8.76 -20.93
C ALA A 57 -4.51 9.00 -20.32
N PRO A 58 -3.54 8.13 -20.60
CA PRO A 58 -2.20 8.21 -20.04
C PRO A 58 -1.50 9.54 -20.32
N GLY A 59 -0.82 10.07 -19.29
CA GLY A 59 -0.06 11.31 -19.34
C GLY A 59 0.50 11.65 -17.93
N ASP A 60 1.56 12.46 -17.87
CA ASP A 60 2.32 12.72 -16.64
C ASP A 60 1.47 13.31 -15.53
N ALA A 61 0.60 14.26 -15.85
CA ALA A 61 -0.31 14.85 -14.86
C ALA A 61 -1.25 13.81 -14.23
N ARG A 62 -1.71 12.82 -15.01
CA ARG A 62 -2.56 11.73 -14.50
C ARG A 62 -1.75 10.64 -13.80
N LEU A 63 -0.50 10.45 -14.20
CA LEU A 63 0.40 9.51 -13.55
C LEU A 63 0.70 9.91 -12.09
N ALA A 64 0.66 11.20 -11.76
CA ALA A 64 0.74 11.67 -10.38
C ALA A 64 -0.42 11.12 -9.53
N TRP A 65 -1.64 11.03 -10.08
CA TRP A 65 -2.80 10.48 -9.39
C TRP A 65 -2.77 8.96 -9.23
N ASP A 66 -2.05 8.24 -10.10
CA ASP A 66 -1.78 6.81 -9.93
C ASP A 66 -0.74 6.56 -8.82
N ARG A 67 0.32 7.38 -8.76
CA ARG A 67 1.43 7.23 -7.82
C ARG A 67 1.13 7.70 -6.41
N LEU A 68 0.44 8.83 -6.26
CA LEU A 68 0.20 9.46 -4.96
C LEU A 68 -0.52 8.55 -3.97
N PRO A 69 -1.68 7.97 -4.29
CA PRO A 69 -2.37 7.11 -3.33
C PRO A 69 -1.60 5.83 -3.02
N LEU A 70 -0.85 5.28 -3.98
CA LEU A 70 0.02 4.13 -3.74
C LEU A 70 1.13 4.45 -2.73
N ALA A 71 1.79 5.61 -2.87
CA ALA A 71 2.80 6.06 -1.91
C ALA A 71 2.21 6.22 -0.50
N ILE A 72 1.02 6.82 -0.38
CA ILE A 72 0.30 6.97 0.89
C ILE A 72 -0.06 5.60 1.48
N THR A 73 -0.52 4.65 0.65
CA THR A 73 -0.81 3.27 1.07
C THR A 73 0.40 2.61 1.73
N LEU A 74 1.54 2.66 1.08
CA LEU A 74 2.76 2.01 1.58
C LEU A 74 3.27 2.64 2.88
N MET A 75 3.21 3.98 2.98
CA MET A 75 3.58 4.68 4.21
C MET A 75 2.57 4.44 5.34
N GLY A 76 1.27 4.32 5.05
CA GLY A 76 0.26 3.93 6.02
C GLY A 76 0.47 2.52 6.56
N LEU A 77 0.87 1.55 5.71
CA LEU A 77 1.21 0.20 6.15
C LEU A 77 2.48 0.18 7.02
N LEU A 78 3.51 0.93 6.62
CA LEU A 78 4.73 1.05 7.41
C LEU A 78 4.41 1.63 8.80
N ASP A 79 3.60 2.67 8.87
CA ASP A 79 3.20 3.29 10.14
C ASP A 79 2.35 2.35 11.01
N ALA A 80 1.50 1.51 10.39
CA ALA A 80 0.78 0.46 11.10
C ALA A 80 1.73 -0.55 11.76
N VAL A 81 2.82 -0.92 11.08
CA VAL A 81 3.85 -1.79 11.66
C VAL A 81 4.63 -1.06 12.76
N VAL A 82 4.90 0.24 12.61
CA VAL A 82 5.48 1.06 13.71
C VAL A 82 4.56 1.05 14.93
N ALA A 83 3.24 1.20 14.75
CA ALA A 83 2.28 1.11 15.84
C ALA A 83 2.36 -0.25 16.57
N GLU A 84 2.47 -1.34 15.83
CA GLU A 84 2.51 -2.69 16.39
C GLU A 84 3.85 -3.09 17.02
N ARG A 85 4.96 -2.58 16.53
CA ARG A 85 6.31 -3.05 16.91
C ARG A 85 7.07 -2.07 17.78
N VAL A 86 6.90 -0.78 17.56
CA VAL A 86 7.58 0.28 18.31
C VAL A 86 6.64 0.88 19.36
N GLY A 87 5.48 1.36 18.92
CA GLY A 87 4.46 1.88 19.82
C GLY A 87 3.50 2.85 19.17
N LEU A 88 2.26 2.83 19.68
CA LEU A 88 1.17 3.61 19.12
C LEU A 88 1.44 5.13 19.15
N ARG A 89 2.01 5.65 20.25
CA ARG A 89 2.31 7.10 20.36
C ARG A 89 3.31 7.57 19.31
N VAL A 90 4.28 6.72 18.98
CA VAL A 90 5.29 7.01 17.94
C VAL A 90 4.60 7.03 16.58
N ALA A 91 3.83 6.00 16.25
CA ALA A 91 3.09 5.90 15.01
C ALA A 91 2.15 7.09 14.78
N LEU A 92 1.32 7.43 15.76
CA LEU A 92 0.39 8.57 15.61
C LEU A 92 1.09 9.92 15.38
N ARG A 93 2.32 10.08 15.90
CA ARG A 93 3.14 11.27 15.61
C ARG A 93 3.76 11.22 14.22
N LEU A 94 4.08 10.03 13.71
CA LEU A 94 4.73 9.82 12.41
C LEU A 94 3.72 9.74 11.27
N LEU A 95 2.46 9.38 11.51
CA LEU A 95 1.45 9.18 10.47
C LEU A 95 1.32 10.40 9.53
N GLY A 96 1.15 11.59 10.10
CA GLY A 96 1.08 12.84 9.32
C GLY A 96 2.36 13.11 8.52
N PRO A 97 3.54 13.15 9.14
CA PRO A 97 4.83 13.25 8.44
C PRO A 97 5.05 12.21 7.34
N MET A 98 4.68 10.94 7.56
CA MET A 98 4.82 9.88 6.55
C MET A 98 3.91 10.10 5.36
N VAL A 99 2.65 10.49 5.59
CA VAL A 99 1.71 10.87 4.51
C VAL A 99 2.21 12.10 3.76
N ALA A 100 2.73 13.11 4.47
CA ALA A 100 3.31 14.29 3.85
C ALA A 100 4.56 13.95 3.01
N LEU A 101 5.42 13.06 3.49
CA LEU A 101 6.59 12.58 2.74
C LEU A 101 6.17 11.83 1.48
N ALA A 102 5.13 10.97 1.55
CA ALA A 102 4.57 10.29 0.39
C ALA A 102 4.08 11.30 -0.65
N ALA A 103 3.30 12.30 -0.23
CA ALA A 103 2.80 13.34 -1.12
C ALA A 103 3.92 14.20 -1.70
N ALA A 104 4.88 14.62 -0.88
CA ALA A 104 6.03 15.41 -1.31
C ALA A 104 6.90 14.68 -2.33
N SER A 105 7.09 13.36 -2.19
CA SER A 105 7.88 12.54 -3.12
C SER A 105 7.27 12.52 -4.54
N VAL A 106 5.95 12.42 -4.63
CA VAL A 106 5.23 12.46 -5.92
C VAL A 106 5.18 13.90 -6.47
N GLY A 107 4.94 14.89 -5.60
CA GLY A 107 4.96 16.31 -5.97
C GLY A 107 6.33 16.74 -6.52
N TYR A 108 7.42 16.31 -5.88
CA TYR A 108 8.78 16.58 -6.35
C TYR A 108 9.01 15.96 -7.74
N TRP A 109 8.63 14.67 -7.94
CA TRP A 109 8.71 14.06 -9.26
C TRP A 109 7.90 14.86 -10.28
N ALA A 110 6.66 15.22 -10.00
CA ALA A 110 5.81 15.94 -10.95
C ALA A 110 6.39 17.31 -11.32
N LEU A 111 7.00 18.02 -10.36
CA LEU A 111 7.68 19.30 -10.60
C LEU A 111 8.95 19.13 -11.44
N THR A 112 9.73 18.09 -11.19
CA THR A 112 10.95 17.83 -11.95
C THR A 112 10.64 17.30 -13.36
N GLU A 113 9.55 16.55 -13.53
CA GLU A 113 9.05 16.10 -14.84
C GLU A 113 8.67 17.30 -15.73
N GLN A 114 7.92 18.26 -15.20
CA GLN A 114 7.58 19.51 -15.92
C GLN A 114 8.81 20.31 -16.36
N ARG A 115 9.96 20.10 -15.70
CA ARG A 115 11.25 20.72 -16.04
C ARG A 115 12.13 19.84 -16.94
N GLY A 116 11.62 18.69 -17.39
CA GLY A 116 12.33 17.72 -18.24
C GLY A 116 13.38 16.86 -17.52
N ALA A 117 13.42 16.88 -16.17
CA ALA A 117 14.36 16.08 -15.39
C ALA A 117 13.78 14.75 -14.90
N GLY A 118 12.50 14.71 -14.56
CA GLY A 118 11.77 13.48 -14.21
C GLY A 118 12.36 12.67 -13.05
N ASP A 119 12.80 13.33 -11.96
CA ASP A 119 13.52 12.67 -10.87
C ASP A 119 12.61 11.81 -9.99
N LEU A 120 12.67 10.50 -10.19
CA LEU A 120 11.89 9.50 -9.46
C LEU A 120 12.54 9.00 -8.16
N ARG A 121 13.76 9.40 -7.84
CA ARG A 121 14.51 8.85 -6.69
C ARG A 121 13.76 8.98 -5.35
N PRO A 122 13.16 10.13 -4.99
CA PRO A 122 12.39 10.24 -3.74
C PRO A 122 11.15 9.34 -3.74
N TYR A 123 10.44 9.25 -4.87
CA TYR A 123 9.28 8.35 -4.98
C TYR A 123 9.70 6.88 -4.89
N ALA A 124 10.79 6.48 -5.55
CA ALA A 124 11.31 5.12 -5.45
C ALA A 124 11.70 4.77 -4.00
N LEU A 125 12.31 5.70 -3.27
CA LEU A 125 12.61 5.50 -1.85
C LEU A 125 11.31 5.23 -1.05
N VAL A 126 10.30 6.07 -1.19
CA VAL A 126 9.00 5.90 -0.50
C VAL A 126 8.32 4.58 -0.87
N GLN A 127 8.44 4.16 -2.13
CA GLN A 127 7.83 2.92 -2.61
C GLN A 127 8.55 1.66 -2.13
N PHE A 128 9.88 1.66 -2.11
CA PHE A 128 10.66 0.45 -1.84
C PHE A 128 11.15 0.34 -0.39
N TYR A 129 11.30 1.45 0.33
CA TYR A 129 11.72 1.44 1.72
C TYR A 129 10.80 0.59 2.63
N PRO A 130 9.46 0.67 2.54
CA PRO A 130 8.56 -0.19 3.33
C PRO A 130 8.76 -1.68 3.06
N LEU A 131 9.14 -2.09 1.85
CA LEU A 131 9.40 -3.50 1.51
C LEU A 131 10.61 -4.07 2.25
N LEU A 132 11.56 -3.24 2.63
CA LEU A 132 12.73 -3.62 3.41
C LEU A 132 12.47 -3.42 4.91
N ALA A 133 11.89 -2.28 5.29
CA ALA A 133 11.70 -1.90 6.68
C ALA A 133 10.68 -2.81 7.39
N ILE A 134 9.56 -3.17 6.74
CA ILE A 134 8.53 -4.01 7.34
C ILE A 134 9.09 -5.39 7.71
N PRO A 135 9.67 -6.21 6.82
CA PRO A 135 10.25 -7.49 7.20
C PRO A 135 11.33 -7.38 8.28
N LEU A 136 12.18 -6.35 8.19
CA LEU A 136 13.23 -6.12 9.17
C LEU A 136 12.66 -5.83 10.57
N MET A 137 11.64 -4.97 10.66
CA MET A 137 10.95 -4.69 11.93
C MET A 137 10.22 -5.91 12.48
N LEU A 138 9.60 -6.72 11.61
CA LEU A 138 8.93 -7.96 12.00
C LEU A 138 9.92 -8.99 12.55
N TRP A 139 11.15 -8.99 12.07
CA TRP A 139 12.22 -9.87 12.51
C TRP A 139 12.90 -9.39 13.80
N LEU A 140 13.22 -8.11 13.91
CA LEU A 140 14.03 -7.55 14.99
C LEU A 140 13.22 -7.17 16.23
N LEU A 141 11.93 -6.86 16.09
CA LEU A 141 11.12 -6.30 17.16
C LEU A 141 10.05 -7.28 17.66
N PRO A 142 9.75 -7.29 18.97
CA PRO A 142 8.77 -8.21 19.55
C PRO A 142 7.37 -8.01 18.99
N ALA A 143 6.64 -9.11 18.83
CA ALA A 143 5.27 -9.09 18.35
C ALA A 143 4.30 -8.71 19.49
N ARG A 144 3.38 -7.79 19.21
CA ARG A 144 2.22 -7.49 20.07
C ARG A 144 0.96 -8.24 19.65
N TYR A 145 0.97 -8.77 18.43
CA TYR A 145 -0.14 -9.51 17.82
C TYR A 145 0.38 -10.75 17.12
N THR A 146 -0.47 -11.76 17.02
CA THR A 146 -0.25 -12.88 16.10
C THR A 146 -0.44 -12.40 14.66
N GLY A 147 -0.06 -13.22 13.67
CA GLY A 147 -0.36 -12.94 12.26
C GLY A 147 0.72 -12.18 11.51
N SER A 148 1.94 -12.00 12.05
CA SER A 148 3.08 -11.38 11.35
C SER A 148 3.35 -11.99 9.96
N ALA A 149 3.03 -13.29 9.79
CA ALA A 149 3.13 -13.97 8.50
C ALA A 149 2.25 -13.31 7.41
N GLY A 150 1.08 -12.74 7.79
CA GLY A 150 0.22 -12.02 6.85
C GLY A 150 0.85 -10.71 6.34
N LEU A 151 1.61 -10.01 7.18
CA LEU A 151 2.37 -8.83 6.77
C LEU A 151 3.57 -9.20 5.88
N LEU A 152 4.27 -10.29 6.20
CA LEU A 152 5.34 -10.84 5.36
C LEU A 152 4.79 -11.29 4.01
N ALA A 153 3.63 -11.97 4.00
CA ALA A 153 2.96 -12.36 2.77
C ALA A 153 2.58 -11.14 1.92
N ALA A 154 2.04 -10.08 2.54
CA ALA A 154 1.72 -8.84 1.85
C ALA A 154 2.98 -8.21 1.20
N ALA A 155 4.08 -8.10 1.95
CA ALA A 155 5.34 -7.57 1.43
C ALA A 155 5.89 -8.45 0.28
N GLY A 156 5.89 -9.78 0.44
CA GLY A 156 6.37 -10.73 -0.56
C GLY A 156 5.53 -10.72 -1.84
N VAL A 157 4.19 -10.72 -1.71
CA VAL A 157 3.27 -10.68 -2.86
C VAL A 157 3.39 -9.33 -3.60
N TYR A 158 3.56 -8.22 -2.85
CA TYR A 158 3.79 -6.92 -3.49
C TYR A 158 5.15 -6.84 -4.20
N ALA A 159 6.20 -7.41 -3.61
CA ALA A 159 7.50 -7.53 -4.28
C ALA A 159 7.40 -8.41 -5.54
N LEU A 160 6.70 -9.54 -5.45
CA LEU A 160 6.43 -10.42 -6.59
C LEU A 160 5.65 -9.70 -7.70
N ALA A 161 4.75 -8.78 -7.36
CA ALA A 161 3.99 -7.98 -8.34
C ALA A 161 4.90 -7.14 -9.27
N LYS A 162 6.14 -6.86 -8.88
CA LYS A 162 7.12 -6.15 -9.72
C LYS A 162 7.69 -7.00 -10.86
N VAL A 163 7.70 -8.32 -10.71
CA VAL A 163 8.24 -9.23 -11.74
C VAL A 163 7.42 -9.16 -13.04
N PRO A 164 6.09 -9.37 -13.05
CA PRO A 164 5.30 -9.25 -14.26
C PRO A 164 5.25 -7.83 -14.82
N GLU A 165 5.45 -6.78 -13.98
CA GLU A 165 5.58 -5.41 -14.45
C GLU A 165 6.83 -5.23 -15.31
N LEU A 166 7.98 -5.78 -14.88
CA LEU A 166 9.24 -5.74 -15.63
C LEU A 166 9.18 -6.60 -16.90
N ALA A 167 8.37 -7.66 -16.90
CA ALA A 167 8.22 -8.60 -18.00
C ALA A 167 6.95 -8.33 -18.84
N ASP A 168 6.36 -7.13 -18.80
CA ASP A 168 5.05 -6.82 -19.40
C ASP A 168 4.93 -7.24 -20.86
N ALA A 169 5.91 -6.87 -21.69
CA ALA A 169 5.92 -7.21 -23.12
C ALA A 169 5.96 -8.73 -23.35
N TRP A 170 6.73 -9.48 -22.56
CA TRP A 170 6.81 -10.94 -22.65
C TRP A 170 5.51 -11.61 -22.19
N VAL A 171 4.93 -11.15 -21.08
CA VAL A 171 3.65 -11.66 -20.58
C VAL A 171 2.55 -11.45 -21.62
N PHE A 172 2.46 -10.23 -22.22
CA PHE A 172 1.46 -9.91 -23.22
C PHE A 172 1.66 -10.72 -24.51
N SER A 173 2.90 -10.89 -25.00
CA SER A 173 3.18 -11.68 -26.20
C SER A 173 2.79 -13.15 -26.06
N THR A 174 2.91 -13.70 -24.83
CA THR A 174 2.59 -15.10 -24.54
C THR A 174 1.10 -15.31 -24.27
N ALA A 175 0.50 -14.48 -23.40
CA ALA A 175 -0.88 -14.63 -22.96
C ALA A 175 -1.89 -14.00 -23.95
N ARG A 176 -1.49 -13.01 -24.73
CA ARG A 176 -2.28 -12.25 -25.74
C ARG A 176 -3.54 -11.52 -25.22
N VAL A 177 -3.99 -11.84 -24.02
CA VAL A 177 -5.23 -11.31 -23.37
C VAL A 177 -4.91 -10.56 -22.07
N VAL A 178 -3.84 -10.94 -21.37
CA VAL A 178 -3.47 -10.39 -20.06
C VAL A 178 -2.06 -9.81 -20.14
N SER A 179 -1.90 -8.54 -19.75
CA SER A 179 -0.58 -7.91 -19.64
C SER A 179 0.05 -8.16 -18.27
N GLY A 180 1.38 -8.07 -18.19
CA GLY A 180 2.09 -8.11 -16.92
C GLY A 180 1.62 -7.02 -15.96
N HIS A 181 1.24 -5.86 -16.48
CA HIS A 181 0.64 -4.77 -15.74
C HIS A 181 -0.70 -5.16 -15.08
N THR A 182 -1.56 -5.92 -15.78
CA THR A 182 -2.78 -6.48 -15.20
C THR A 182 -2.48 -7.45 -14.05
N VAL A 183 -1.50 -8.34 -14.23
CA VAL A 183 -1.06 -9.29 -13.19
C VAL A 183 -0.51 -8.54 -11.97
N LYS A 184 0.30 -7.48 -12.19
CA LYS A 184 0.80 -6.61 -11.13
C LYS A 184 -0.35 -6.06 -10.27
N HIS A 185 -1.41 -5.53 -10.87
CA HIS A 185 -2.54 -4.98 -10.13
C HIS A 185 -3.26 -6.04 -9.29
N LEU A 186 -3.48 -7.23 -9.84
CA LEU A 186 -4.12 -8.32 -9.11
C LEU A 186 -3.26 -8.78 -7.93
N LEU A 187 -1.96 -8.93 -8.11
CA LEU A 187 -1.03 -9.28 -7.04
C LEU A 187 -0.96 -8.19 -5.98
N ALA A 188 -0.90 -6.92 -6.37
CA ALA A 188 -0.87 -5.82 -5.41
C ALA A 188 -2.20 -5.69 -4.62
N ALA A 189 -3.34 -5.95 -5.25
CA ALA A 189 -4.63 -6.05 -4.55
C ALA A 189 -4.66 -7.26 -3.59
N LEU A 190 -4.09 -8.40 -3.99
CA LEU A 190 -3.94 -9.59 -3.13
C LEU A 190 -3.03 -9.29 -1.93
N ALA A 191 -1.96 -8.53 -2.10
CA ALA A 191 -1.13 -8.06 -0.99
C ALA A 191 -1.95 -7.23 0.01
N GLY A 192 -2.79 -6.32 -0.47
CA GLY A 192 -3.73 -5.56 0.37
C GLY A 192 -4.74 -6.46 1.09
N TYR A 193 -5.27 -7.48 0.40
CA TYR A 193 -6.17 -8.46 1.01
C TYR A 193 -5.48 -9.31 2.09
N SER A 194 -4.19 -9.62 1.95
CA SER A 194 -3.41 -10.32 2.97
C SER A 194 -3.35 -9.54 4.28
N VAL A 195 -3.22 -8.20 4.21
CA VAL A 195 -3.31 -7.32 5.39
C VAL A 195 -4.70 -7.37 6.02
N LEU A 196 -5.78 -7.29 5.23
CA LEU A 196 -7.15 -7.41 5.73
C LEU A 196 -7.41 -8.77 6.39
N SER A 197 -6.96 -9.84 5.76
CA SER A 197 -7.07 -11.21 6.29
C SER A 197 -6.33 -11.34 7.63
N MET A 198 -5.11 -10.80 7.71
CA MET A 198 -4.35 -10.76 8.95
C MET A 198 -5.11 -10.02 10.05
N LEU A 199 -5.67 -8.85 9.77
CA LEU A 199 -6.44 -8.08 10.76
C LEU A 199 -7.67 -8.82 11.28
N ARG A 200 -8.33 -9.60 10.43
CA ARG A 200 -9.52 -10.40 10.81
C ARG A 200 -9.21 -11.57 11.74
N HIS A 201 -8.01 -12.12 11.66
CA HIS A 201 -7.65 -13.35 12.39
C HIS A 201 -6.62 -13.12 13.50
N ARG A 202 -6.03 -11.93 13.58
CA ARG A 202 -5.01 -11.64 14.59
C ARG A 202 -5.58 -11.62 16.01
N ARG A 203 -4.73 -11.95 16.98
CA ARG A 203 -5.01 -11.87 18.41
C ARG A 203 -3.87 -11.13 19.09
N ALA A 204 -4.17 -10.43 20.19
CA ALA A 204 -3.13 -9.87 21.05
C ALA A 204 -2.30 -11.00 21.68
N VAL A 205 -0.99 -10.83 21.74
CA VAL A 205 -0.02 -11.73 22.39
C VAL A 205 0.26 -11.24 23.80
#